data_b1c3f5b07cc31bc8ca5bbe6c0a0c7c8b
#
_entry.id   b1c3f5b07cc31bc8ca5bbe6c0a0c7c8b
#
_cell.length_a   1.000
_cell.length_b   1.000
_cell.length_c   1.000
_cell.angle_alpha   90.00
_cell.angle_beta   90.00
_cell.angle_gamma   90.00
#
_symmetry.space_group_name_H-M   'P 1'
#
loop_
_entity.id
_entity.type
_entity.pdbx_description
1 polymer ?
#
loop_
_entity_poly.entity_id
_entity_poly.type
_entity_poly.pdbx_seq_one_letter_code
_entity_poly.pdbx_strand_id
1 'polypeptide(L)'
;MKHSILIASAAAFMLLPVMAQGQAAPIVVLEYPAYAGASSGGLDSNNVFIVDPSYTARHRVQPNETLSHIITDYYAGSGLDLSVVQMAIVKKNKGAFVRGNPNFLFADKVLHLPSLNEMKNLVLGNQFGQPTRSSDSRQDQIYFIGG
;
A
#
# COMPACT_ATOMS: atom_id res chain seq x y z
N MET A 1 -36.59 -54.48 -69.84
CA MET A 1 -37.58 -53.55 -69.34
C MET A 1 -37.02 -52.95 -68.02
N LYS A 2 -36.41 -51.78 -68.11
CA LYS A 2 -35.64 -51.21 -67.00
C LYS A 2 -36.13 -49.85 -66.71
N HIS A 3 -36.74 -49.68 -65.55
CA HIS A 3 -37.24 -48.40 -65.08
C HIS A 3 -36.12 -47.73 -64.24
N SER A 4 -35.55 -46.69 -64.77
CA SER A 4 -34.61 -45.84 -64.06
C SER A 4 -35.41 -44.73 -63.31
N ILE A 5 -35.35 -44.77 -62.02
CA ILE A 5 -35.89 -43.70 -61.15
C ILE A 5 -34.77 -42.77 -60.83
N LEU A 6 -34.90 -41.50 -61.32
CA LEU A 6 -33.99 -40.39 -61.04
C LEU A 6 -34.52 -39.70 -59.79
N ILE A 7 -33.79 -39.84 -58.68
CA ILE A 7 -34.07 -39.07 -57.43
C ILE A 7 -33.21 -37.81 -57.46
N ALA A 8 -33.84 -36.66 -57.68
CA ALA A 8 -33.25 -35.36 -57.51
C ALA A 8 -33.21 -34.97 -56.05
N SER A 9 -32.03 -34.99 -55.48
CA SER A 9 -31.81 -34.52 -54.10
C SER A 9 -31.52 -33.00 -54.16
N ALA A 10 -32.49 -32.19 -53.68
CA ALA A 10 -32.33 -30.76 -53.53
C ALA A 10 -31.63 -30.50 -52.15
N ALA A 11 -30.36 -30.20 -52.20
CA ALA A 11 -29.61 -29.77 -51.00
C ALA A 11 -29.99 -28.34 -50.68
N ALA A 12 -30.83 -28.12 -49.68
CA ALA A 12 -31.10 -26.82 -49.10
C ALA A 12 -29.91 -26.41 -48.20
N PHE A 13 -29.09 -25.52 -48.72
CA PHE A 13 -27.96 -24.94 -47.95
C PHE A 13 -28.51 -23.85 -47.01
N MET A 14 -28.75 -24.21 -45.74
CA MET A 14 -29.13 -23.26 -44.69
C MET A 14 -27.90 -22.42 -44.33
N LEU A 15 -27.89 -21.14 -44.75
CA LEU A 15 -26.96 -20.14 -44.22
C LEU A 15 -27.38 -19.82 -42.75
N LEU A 16 -26.62 -20.37 -41.80
CA LEU A 16 -26.71 -19.95 -40.42
C LEU A 16 -25.86 -18.66 -40.25
N PRO A 17 -26.40 -17.58 -39.69
CA PRO A 17 -25.62 -16.42 -39.34
C PRO A 17 -24.67 -16.77 -38.19
N VAL A 18 -23.37 -16.74 -38.46
CA VAL A 18 -22.34 -16.82 -37.43
C VAL A 18 -22.44 -15.53 -36.63
N MET A 19 -23.07 -15.60 -35.46
CA MET A 19 -22.98 -14.55 -34.45
C MET A 19 -21.54 -14.53 -33.94
N ALA A 20 -20.78 -13.53 -34.40
CA ALA A 20 -19.48 -13.23 -33.85
C ALA A 20 -19.67 -12.76 -32.41
N GLN A 21 -19.52 -13.67 -31.46
CA GLN A 21 -19.39 -13.33 -30.05
C GLN A 21 -18.07 -12.60 -29.88
N GLY A 22 -18.12 -11.28 -29.75
CA GLY A 22 -17.01 -10.49 -29.33
C GLY A 22 -16.61 -10.93 -27.91
N GLN A 23 -15.57 -11.75 -27.82
CA GLN A 23 -14.92 -12.04 -26.55
C GLN A 23 -14.28 -10.73 -26.09
N ALA A 24 -14.94 -10.07 -25.13
CA ALA A 24 -14.28 -9.03 -24.35
C ALA A 24 -13.04 -9.68 -23.70
N ALA A 25 -11.85 -9.22 -24.07
CA ALA A 25 -10.64 -9.65 -23.44
C ALA A 25 -10.81 -9.46 -21.93
N PRO A 26 -10.49 -10.46 -21.08
CA PRO A 26 -10.56 -10.28 -19.65
C PRO A 26 -9.58 -9.18 -19.29
N ILE A 27 -10.10 -8.05 -18.80
CA ILE A 27 -9.28 -7.03 -18.15
C ILE A 27 -8.78 -7.72 -16.89
N VAL A 28 -7.52 -8.14 -16.90
CA VAL A 28 -6.83 -8.56 -15.68
C VAL A 28 -6.67 -7.28 -14.87
N VAL A 29 -7.65 -6.98 -14.05
CA VAL A 29 -7.47 -6.05 -12.94
C VAL A 29 -6.50 -6.78 -12.02
N LEU A 30 -5.24 -6.38 -12.02
CA LEU A 30 -4.35 -6.68 -10.92
C LEU A 30 -4.99 -5.95 -9.72
N GLU A 31 -5.91 -6.65 -9.05
CA GLU A 31 -6.21 -6.29 -7.68
C GLU A 31 -4.92 -6.52 -6.92
N TYR A 32 -4.14 -5.45 -6.72
CA TYR A 32 -3.30 -5.41 -5.55
C TYR A 32 -4.23 -5.79 -4.41
N PRO A 33 -3.90 -6.79 -3.59
CA PRO A 33 -4.58 -6.92 -2.33
C PRO A 33 -4.37 -5.59 -1.63
N ALA A 34 -5.27 -4.64 -1.91
CA ALA A 34 -5.38 -3.48 -1.08
C ALA A 34 -5.41 -4.08 0.32
N TYR A 35 -4.69 -3.50 1.25
CA TYR A 35 -4.73 -3.84 2.66
C TYR A 35 -6.16 -3.64 3.24
N ALA A 36 -7.17 -3.76 2.38
CA ALA A 36 -8.61 -3.69 2.68
C ALA A 36 -9.07 -4.79 3.66
N GLY A 37 -8.23 -5.78 3.94
CA GLY A 37 -8.50 -6.78 4.96
C GLY A 37 -8.07 -6.41 6.37
N ALA A 38 -7.29 -5.36 6.54
CA ALA A 38 -6.74 -5.02 7.86
C ALA A 38 -7.61 -4.07 8.68
N SER A 39 -8.68 -3.51 8.08
CA SER A 39 -9.56 -2.59 8.81
C SER A 39 -10.69 -3.27 9.58
N SER A 40 -10.90 -4.57 9.43
CA SER A 40 -11.96 -5.31 10.15
C SER A 40 -11.45 -6.24 11.25
N GLY A 41 -10.15 -6.31 11.46
CA GLY A 41 -9.60 -6.86 12.69
C GLY A 41 -9.86 -5.88 13.83
N GLY A 42 -10.68 -6.25 14.82
CA GLY A 42 -10.87 -5.44 16.01
C GLY A 42 -9.53 -4.99 16.58
N LEU A 43 -9.49 -3.82 17.20
CA LEU A 43 -8.30 -3.32 17.88
C LEU A 43 -7.86 -4.38 18.89
N ASP A 44 -6.65 -4.89 18.76
CA ASP A 44 -6.01 -5.70 19.78
C ASP A 44 -5.39 -4.77 20.82
N SER A 45 -6.12 -4.57 21.91
CA SER A 45 -5.68 -3.72 23.02
C SER A 45 -4.36 -4.20 23.66
N ASN A 46 -3.90 -5.41 23.33
CA ASN A 46 -2.62 -5.95 23.80
C ASN A 46 -1.46 -5.68 22.82
N ASN A 47 -1.74 -5.12 21.63
CA ASN A 47 -0.66 -4.80 20.70
C ASN A 47 0.25 -3.72 21.31
N VAL A 48 1.53 -4.06 21.47
CA VAL A 48 2.52 -3.22 22.17
C VAL A 48 2.63 -1.83 21.56
N PHE A 49 2.48 -1.70 20.24
CA PHE A 49 2.54 -0.39 19.54
C PHE A 49 1.34 0.52 19.86
N ILE A 50 0.24 -0.05 20.39
CA ILE A 50 -0.90 0.73 20.92
C ILE A 50 -0.66 1.10 22.38
N VAL A 51 -0.24 0.11 23.16
CA VAL A 51 -0.05 0.26 24.62
C VAL A 51 1.04 1.28 24.93
N ASP A 52 2.15 1.23 24.18
CA ASP A 52 3.24 2.18 24.29
C ASP A 52 3.49 2.91 22.96
N PRO A 53 3.00 4.15 22.79
CA PRO A 53 3.20 4.94 21.59
C PRO A 53 4.67 5.26 21.25
N SER A 54 5.58 5.04 22.19
CA SER A 54 7.03 5.25 22.02
C SER A 54 7.78 3.95 21.73
N TYR A 55 7.09 2.81 21.78
CA TYR A 55 7.71 1.50 21.55
C TYR A 55 8.23 1.37 20.13
N THR A 56 9.47 0.92 19.99
CA THR A 56 10.12 0.60 18.72
C THR A 56 10.64 -0.82 18.77
N ALA A 57 10.68 -1.49 17.63
CA ALA A 57 11.27 -2.83 17.53
C ALA A 57 12.34 -2.89 16.44
N ARG A 58 13.14 -3.93 16.47
CA ARG A 58 14.09 -4.26 15.41
C ARG A 58 13.79 -5.66 14.92
N HIS A 59 13.71 -5.82 13.59
CA HIS A 59 13.45 -7.10 12.95
C HIS A 59 14.55 -7.41 11.93
N ARG A 60 15.14 -8.62 12.00
CA ARG A 60 16.07 -9.10 10.98
C ARG A 60 15.26 -9.83 9.90
N VAL A 61 15.32 -9.31 8.70
CA VAL A 61 14.60 -9.87 7.53
C VAL A 61 15.11 -11.27 7.21
N GLN A 62 14.19 -12.23 7.20
CA GLN A 62 14.48 -13.61 6.82
C GLN A 62 14.49 -13.78 5.29
N PRO A 63 15.16 -14.81 4.75
CA PRO A 63 15.04 -15.14 3.33
C PRO A 63 13.58 -15.37 2.92
N ASN A 64 13.17 -14.81 1.80
CA ASN A 64 11.80 -14.87 1.26
C ASN A 64 10.71 -14.17 2.11
N GLU A 65 11.09 -13.42 3.12
CA GLU A 65 10.17 -12.60 3.90
C GLU A 65 9.85 -11.31 3.16
N THR A 66 8.60 -10.87 3.27
CA THR A 66 8.13 -9.62 2.64
C THR A 66 7.84 -8.56 3.68
N LEU A 67 7.95 -7.29 3.28
CA LEU A 67 7.58 -6.19 4.17
C LEU A 67 6.12 -6.30 4.65
N SER A 68 5.22 -6.79 3.81
CA SER A 68 3.81 -6.98 4.17
C SER A 68 3.62 -7.98 5.31
N HIS A 69 4.37 -9.11 5.30
CA HIS A 69 4.34 -10.06 6.41
C HIS A 69 4.82 -9.41 7.71
N ILE A 70 5.96 -8.73 7.67
CA ILE A 70 6.51 -8.04 8.84
C ILE A 70 5.52 -7.02 9.41
N ILE A 71 4.87 -6.23 8.53
CA ILE A 71 3.87 -5.26 8.95
C ILE A 71 2.68 -5.95 9.62
N THR A 72 2.22 -7.05 9.05
CA THR A 72 1.09 -7.80 9.63
C THR A 72 1.46 -8.39 10.99
N ASP A 73 2.65 -8.96 11.13
CA ASP A 73 3.10 -9.60 12.38
C ASP A 73 3.21 -8.61 13.55
N TYR A 74 3.65 -7.39 13.26
CA TYR A 74 3.90 -6.40 14.31
C TYR A 74 2.75 -5.40 14.51
N TYR A 75 2.07 -4.99 13.44
CA TYR A 75 1.10 -3.90 13.48
C TYR A 75 -0.35 -4.33 13.22
N ALA A 76 -0.62 -5.63 12.95
CA ALA A 76 -2.00 -6.09 12.87
C ALA A 76 -2.74 -5.82 14.18
N GLY A 77 -4.01 -5.42 14.08
CA GLY A 77 -4.80 -5.06 15.25
C GLY A 77 -4.40 -3.73 15.93
N SER A 78 -3.37 -3.04 15.46
CA SER A 78 -2.97 -1.74 16.04
C SER A 78 -3.92 -0.59 15.68
N GLY A 79 -4.85 -0.79 14.75
CA GLY A 79 -5.71 0.29 14.24
C GLY A 79 -4.99 1.33 13.41
N LEU A 80 -3.70 1.12 13.13
CA LEU A 80 -2.92 2.00 12.26
C LEU A 80 -3.20 1.66 10.80
N ASP A 81 -3.18 2.69 9.95
CA ASP A 81 -3.17 2.48 8.50
C ASP A 81 -1.84 1.82 8.09
N LEU A 82 -1.93 0.59 7.59
CA LEU A 82 -0.73 -0.19 7.22
C LEU A 82 0.04 0.45 6.06
N SER A 83 -0.60 1.26 5.22
CA SER A 83 0.08 2.02 4.17
C SER A 83 0.97 3.10 4.75
N VAL A 84 0.51 3.77 5.82
CA VAL A 84 1.30 4.75 6.57
C VAL A 84 2.47 4.07 7.28
N VAL A 85 2.23 2.90 7.90
CA VAL A 85 3.27 2.09 8.53
C VAL A 85 4.33 1.69 7.50
N GLN A 86 3.91 1.18 6.34
CA GLN A 86 4.80 0.80 5.24
C GLN A 86 5.69 1.98 4.81
N MET A 87 5.09 3.14 4.57
CA MET A 87 5.83 4.34 4.18
C MET A 87 6.83 4.75 5.26
N ALA A 88 6.46 4.70 6.53
CA ALA A 88 7.32 5.04 7.64
C ALA A 88 8.52 4.09 7.75
N ILE A 89 8.29 2.77 7.62
CA ILE A 89 9.36 1.76 7.64
C ILE A 89 10.33 1.98 6.48
N VAL A 90 9.84 2.16 5.25
CA VAL A 90 10.69 2.41 4.08
C VAL A 90 11.51 3.68 4.25
N LYS A 91 10.89 4.75 4.75
CA LYS A 91 11.57 6.04 4.97
C LYS A 91 12.68 5.96 6.01
N LYS A 92 12.46 5.19 7.09
CA LYS A 92 13.45 4.96 8.16
C LYS A 92 14.58 4.02 7.72
N ASN A 93 14.30 3.07 6.85
CA ASN A 93 15.19 1.97 6.49
C ASN A 93 15.59 1.98 5.01
N LYS A 94 15.86 3.13 4.43
CA LYS A 94 16.15 3.28 2.98
C LYS A 94 17.20 2.29 2.44
N GLY A 95 18.20 1.96 3.24
CA GLY A 95 19.27 1.02 2.87
C GLY A 95 18.86 -0.45 2.87
N ALA A 96 17.68 -0.79 3.36
CA ALA A 96 17.15 -2.15 3.35
C ALA A 96 16.29 -2.44 2.10
N PHE A 97 16.00 -1.43 1.29
CA PHE A 97 15.14 -1.54 0.11
C PHE A 97 15.88 -1.13 -1.15
N VAL A 98 15.62 -1.84 -2.25
CA VAL A 98 16.15 -1.46 -3.57
C VAL A 98 15.51 -0.13 -3.99
N ARG A 99 16.29 0.94 -4.06
CA ARG A 99 15.83 2.29 -4.44
C ARG A 99 14.60 2.79 -3.65
N GLY A 100 14.43 2.30 -2.42
CA GLY A 100 13.27 2.65 -1.59
C GLY A 100 11.95 2.01 -2.01
N ASN A 101 11.99 0.98 -2.84
CA ASN A 101 10.79 0.25 -3.26
C ASN A 101 10.41 -0.79 -2.21
N PRO A 102 9.19 -0.69 -1.60
CA PRO A 102 8.75 -1.60 -0.54
C PRO A 102 8.66 -3.06 -0.96
N ASN A 103 8.51 -3.33 -2.26
CA ASN A 103 8.40 -4.68 -2.80
C ASN A 103 9.76 -5.40 -2.96
N PHE A 104 10.86 -4.67 -2.81
CA PHE A 104 12.21 -5.22 -2.96
C PHE A 104 13.01 -5.01 -1.68
N LEU A 105 12.81 -5.90 -0.74
CA LEU A 105 13.47 -5.93 0.56
C LEU A 105 14.68 -6.86 0.51
N PHE A 106 15.82 -6.42 1.04
CA PHE A 106 17.01 -7.28 1.15
C PHE A 106 16.91 -8.18 2.38
N ALA A 107 17.16 -9.47 2.19
CA ALA A 107 17.34 -10.41 3.29
C ALA A 107 18.53 -10.01 4.18
N ASP A 108 18.55 -10.49 5.43
CA ASP A 108 19.57 -10.25 6.45
C ASP A 108 19.75 -8.79 6.89
N LYS A 109 18.95 -7.87 6.35
CA LYS A 109 18.93 -6.50 6.86
C LYS A 109 18.14 -6.41 8.17
N VAL A 110 18.57 -5.52 9.04
CA VAL A 110 17.85 -5.21 10.27
C VAL A 110 16.97 -3.98 10.00
N LEU A 111 15.66 -4.17 10.08
CA LEU A 111 14.70 -3.10 9.99
C LEU A 111 14.46 -2.47 11.37
N HIS A 112 14.42 -1.16 11.40
CA HIS A 112 13.84 -0.40 12.50
C HIS A 112 12.32 -0.28 12.28
N LEU A 113 11.54 -0.80 13.19
CA LEU A 113 10.09 -0.72 13.19
C LEU A 113 9.67 0.50 14.03
N PRO A 114 9.15 1.55 13.38
CA PRO A 114 8.92 2.83 14.04
C PRO A 114 7.77 2.79 15.03
N SER A 115 7.88 3.57 16.08
CA SER A 115 6.81 3.82 17.04
C SER A 115 5.71 4.70 16.44
N LEU A 116 4.54 4.73 17.09
CA LEU A 116 3.45 5.61 16.73
C LEU A 116 3.88 7.09 16.74
N ASN A 117 4.68 7.49 17.72
CA ASN A 117 5.21 8.85 17.81
C ASN A 117 6.17 9.18 16.65
N GLU A 118 7.04 8.23 16.29
CA GLU A 118 7.91 8.40 15.12
C GLU A 118 7.13 8.52 13.81
N MET A 119 6.07 7.70 13.64
CA MET A 119 5.19 7.78 12.48
C MET A 119 4.45 9.11 12.40
N LYS A 120 3.90 9.59 13.52
CA LYS A 120 3.28 10.92 13.59
C LYS A 120 4.26 12.01 13.15
N ASN A 121 5.48 11.98 13.65
CA ASN A 121 6.52 12.96 13.29
C ASN A 121 6.91 12.89 11.81
N LEU A 122 6.88 11.70 11.21
CA LEU A 122 7.17 11.53 9.78
C LEU A 122 6.05 12.03 8.87
N VAL A 123 4.79 11.90 9.29
CA VAL A 123 3.60 12.29 8.52
C VAL A 123 3.30 13.77 8.68
N LEU A 124 3.35 14.27 9.91
CA LEU A 124 2.99 15.65 10.22
C LEU A 124 4.16 16.63 10.00
N GLY A 125 5.33 16.10 9.62
CA GLY A 125 6.55 16.89 9.61
C GLY A 125 6.94 17.31 11.02
N ASN A 126 8.11 17.92 11.18
CA ASN A 126 8.61 18.37 12.48
C ASN A 126 7.83 19.58 13.06
N GLN A 127 6.56 19.75 12.73
CA GLN A 127 5.77 20.87 13.24
C GLN A 127 5.59 20.81 14.77
N PHE A 128 5.79 19.63 15.39
CA PHE A 128 5.73 19.47 16.84
C PHE A 128 7.10 19.33 17.52
N GLY A 129 8.18 19.39 16.78
CA GLY A 129 9.53 19.15 17.31
C GLY A 129 10.52 20.30 17.11
N GLN A 130 10.11 21.43 16.52
CA GLN A 130 10.86 22.64 16.74
C GLN A 130 10.43 23.18 18.11
N PRO A 131 11.38 23.29 19.08
CA PRO A 131 11.19 24.27 20.10
C PRO A 131 10.96 25.55 19.32
N THR A 132 9.79 26.17 19.52
CA THR A 132 9.58 27.56 19.12
C THR A 132 10.83 28.29 19.59
N ARG A 133 11.78 28.53 18.67
CA ARG A 133 12.67 29.65 18.90
C ARG A 133 11.70 30.79 19.07
N SER A 134 11.46 31.11 20.33
CA SER A 134 10.94 32.38 20.72
C SER A 134 11.76 33.38 19.87
N SER A 135 11.06 33.90 18.89
CA SER A 135 11.55 35.09 18.20
C SER A 135 11.61 36.14 19.28
N ASP A 136 12.76 36.07 19.98
CA ASP A 136 13.15 37.09 20.91
C ASP A 136 13.20 38.39 20.11
N SER A 137 12.23 39.21 20.42
CA SER A 137 12.28 40.67 20.34
C SER A 137 13.09 41.22 19.18
N ARG A 138 12.54 41.23 17.97
CA ARG A 138 12.65 42.44 17.18
C ARG A 138 11.45 43.28 17.55
N GLN A 139 11.66 44.13 18.57
CA GLN A 139 10.95 45.36 18.75
C GLN A 139 11.27 46.21 17.50
N ASP A 140 10.42 46.09 16.50
CA ASP A 140 10.34 47.09 15.45
C ASP A 140 9.83 48.35 16.13
N GLN A 141 10.77 49.16 16.60
CA GLN A 141 10.52 50.54 16.93
C GLN A 141 10.04 51.21 15.65
N ILE A 142 8.73 51.33 15.55
CA ILE A 142 8.11 52.20 14.55
C ILE A 142 8.41 53.62 15.01
N TYR A 143 9.45 54.21 14.44
CA TYR A 143 9.69 55.64 14.58
C TYR A 143 8.66 56.39 13.74
N PHE A 144 7.63 56.91 14.41
CA PHE A 144 6.81 57.95 13.83
C PHE A 144 7.63 59.26 13.81
N ILE A 145 8.14 59.63 12.65
CA ILE A 145 8.65 60.98 12.40
C ILE A 145 7.44 61.82 12.05
N GLY A 146 6.87 62.52 13.05
CA GLY A 146 5.95 63.63 12.85
C GLY A 146 6.74 64.91 12.62
N GLY A 147 6.53 65.51 11.43
CA GLY A 147 6.93 66.87 11.15
C GLY A 147 5.68 67.77 11.01
#